data_845f3f4f6fefa2cb7292c2b3eb031c89
#
_entry.id   845f3f4f6fefa2cb7292c2b3eb031c89
#
_cell.length_a   1.000
_cell.length_b   1.000
_cell.length_c   1.000
_cell.angle_alpha   90.00
_cell.angle_beta   90.00
_cell.angle_gamma   90.00
#
_symmetry.space_group_name_H-M   'P 1'
#
loop_
_entity.id
_entity.type
_entity.pdbx_description
1 polymer ?
#
loop_
_entity_poly.entity_id
_entity_poly.type
_entity_poly.pdbx_seq_one_letter_code
_entity_poly.pdbx_strand_id
1 'polypeptide(L)'
;MKRLWSVSAIVLCLLLALSAQVSADFGEAPSLADKVAAGQLPPVAERLPANPLVIQTFEEVGTYGGIIRMAHRGPADSTGYYRTVREPLVNFDPMLTEVHGNLAESWSVSEDGTMITFYLREGLRWSDGEPFTADDVLFWWEVMNTPELYPAIPGNYVIGGEPVDVVKLDNYTVQFIWPAPQAAFITWIASGRDENYLPKHYLSQYHINYQDEDSLAAMAQREGFDAWYQLFEEKAGTANNFRAPDLPRMDAWVITTDFDDAILVSERNPYYYKVDQEGNQLPYVDTLHRILVPEIEVMKLMLMAGEIDYITRHLWTTYGDLPMYINNQERGDYRIIRTHGGTPGALNIMFNATYDGDEALVELLHDYDFKKALSYAIDRDEVNDVLFNGIARPGHGHFHHEHPAYVEEVDQRHIEYNPELANQILDELGLDARDRDGYRLRPDGERLTLIIDGSTHHLHHGSGGELLISYWEDVGIRLILNMMERGLWETHREGNGHMLTFADLADPLIPLEQTGHLITYVMAPLWEQWFDTGGADGVEPPADAKRIREIYFELAPATDDVDVRNEYLREIAHIWGDNFWTIGTVGVPFNLSFASNDLRNVPENGAHSHPANPAVYQPYQWFWR
;
A
#
# COMPACT_ATOMS: atom_id res chain seq x y z
N MET A 1 -40.89 84.50 5.28
CA MET A 1 -39.76 83.59 5.49
C MET A 1 -40.30 82.19 5.75
N LYS A 2 -40.47 81.44 4.69
CA LYS A 2 -41.18 80.16 4.69
C LYS A 2 -40.19 79.02 4.78
N ARG A 3 -40.31 78.20 5.82
CA ARG A 3 -39.57 76.90 5.95
C ARG A 3 -40.33 75.87 5.11
N LEU A 4 -39.63 75.30 4.16
CA LEU A 4 -40.05 74.08 3.45
C LEU A 4 -39.52 72.87 4.21
N TRP A 5 -40.44 71.98 4.59
CA TRP A 5 -40.14 70.64 5.09
C TRP A 5 -40.14 69.70 3.90
N SER A 6 -39.04 69.06 3.67
CA SER A 6 -38.95 67.94 2.73
C SER A 6 -39.15 66.61 3.50
N VAL A 7 -40.24 65.94 3.17
CA VAL A 7 -40.50 64.55 3.61
C VAL A 7 -39.73 63.60 2.72
N SER A 8 -38.72 62.99 3.27
CA SER A 8 -38.01 61.87 2.60
C SER A 8 -38.80 60.58 2.85
N ALA A 9 -39.43 60.07 1.81
CA ALA A 9 -40.06 58.77 1.81
C ALA A 9 -38.92 57.71 1.69
N ILE A 10 -38.73 56.96 2.75
CA ILE A 10 -37.88 55.76 2.73
C ILE A 10 -38.66 54.62 2.05
N VAL A 11 -38.36 54.37 0.78
CA VAL A 11 -38.84 53.18 0.08
C VAL A 11 -37.96 51.99 0.56
N LEU A 12 -38.54 51.21 1.46
CA LEU A 12 -37.96 49.92 1.89
C LEU A 12 -38.17 48.91 0.76
N CYS A 13 -37.20 48.80 -0.16
CA CYS A 13 -37.15 47.69 -1.10
C CYS A 13 -36.80 46.42 -0.31
N LEU A 14 -37.81 45.62 -0.02
CA LEU A 14 -37.64 44.20 0.32
C LEU A 14 -37.13 43.49 -0.95
N LEU A 15 -35.81 43.38 -1.07
CA LEU A 15 -35.19 42.41 -1.93
C LEU A 15 -35.43 41.03 -1.28
N LEU A 16 -36.48 40.36 -1.67
CA LEU A 16 -36.60 38.92 -1.63
C LEU A 16 -35.50 38.41 -2.57
N ALA A 17 -34.34 38.10 -2.00
CA ALA A 17 -33.39 37.22 -2.63
C ALA A 17 -34.07 35.84 -2.71
N LEU A 18 -34.80 35.59 -3.80
CA LEU A 18 -34.94 34.21 -4.28
C LEU A 18 -33.51 33.77 -4.59
N SER A 19 -32.91 33.04 -3.67
CA SER A 19 -31.87 32.11 -4.02
C SER A 19 -32.53 31.11 -4.98
N ALA A 20 -32.45 31.40 -6.27
CA ALA A 20 -32.57 30.34 -7.26
C ALA A 20 -31.43 29.38 -6.90
N GLN A 21 -31.73 28.31 -6.18
CA GLN A 21 -30.94 27.10 -6.26
C GLN A 21 -30.94 26.78 -7.75
N VAL A 22 -29.84 27.06 -8.42
CA VAL A 22 -29.53 26.42 -9.68
C VAL A 22 -29.47 24.96 -9.28
N SER A 23 -30.57 24.24 -9.48
CA SER A 23 -30.57 22.79 -9.46
C SER A 23 -29.58 22.44 -10.56
N ALA A 24 -28.36 22.10 -10.21
CA ALA A 24 -27.44 21.50 -11.17
C ALA A 24 -28.20 20.28 -11.69
N ASP A 25 -28.36 20.19 -12.99
CA ASP A 25 -29.05 19.09 -13.63
C ASP A 25 -28.03 17.94 -13.66
N PHE A 26 -27.97 17.17 -12.55
CA PHE A 26 -27.04 16.05 -12.43
C PHE A 26 -27.50 14.90 -13.30
N GLY A 27 -26.57 14.37 -14.12
CA GLY A 27 -26.76 13.14 -14.87
C GLY A 27 -26.60 11.90 -13.98
N GLU A 28 -27.32 10.82 -14.31
CA GLU A 28 -27.18 9.53 -13.64
C GLU A 28 -27.22 8.37 -14.64
N ALA A 29 -26.69 7.21 -14.23
CA ALA A 29 -26.71 6.01 -15.05
C ALA A 29 -28.16 5.58 -15.36
N PRO A 30 -28.46 5.10 -16.59
CA PRO A 30 -29.80 4.63 -16.96
C PRO A 30 -30.36 3.57 -16.01
N SER A 31 -29.53 2.66 -15.51
CA SER A 31 -29.91 1.62 -14.53
C SER A 31 -30.38 2.21 -13.18
N LEU A 32 -29.87 3.39 -12.78
CA LEU A 32 -30.33 4.10 -11.58
C LEU A 32 -31.58 4.94 -11.87
N ALA A 33 -31.64 5.58 -13.04
CA ALA A 33 -32.83 6.30 -13.49
C ALA A 33 -34.07 5.40 -13.53
N ASP A 34 -33.91 4.15 -13.95
CA ASP A 34 -35.00 3.16 -13.93
C ASP A 34 -35.47 2.85 -12.50
N LYS A 35 -34.53 2.73 -11.53
CA LYS A 35 -34.87 2.55 -10.11
C LYS A 35 -35.56 3.78 -9.52
N VAL A 36 -35.15 4.98 -9.90
CA VAL A 36 -35.82 6.24 -9.52
C VAL A 36 -37.25 6.28 -10.09
N ALA A 37 -37.42 5.97 -11.36
CA ALA A 37 -38.73 5.92 -12.00
C ALA A 37 -39.68 4.88 -11.36
N ALA A 38 -39.10 3.77 -10.85
CA ALA A 38 -39.83 2.74 -10.09
C ALA A 38 -40.11 3.11 -8.62
N GLY A 39 -39.63 4.26 -8.14
CA GLY A 39 -39.76 4.70 -6.75
C GLY A 39 -38.90 3.89 -5.74
N GLN A 40 -37.87 3.23 -6.21
CA GLN A 40 -36.94 2.42 -5.42
C GLN A 40 -35.73 3.25 -4.91
N LEU A 41 -35.42 4.35 -5.58
CA LEU A 41 -34.38 5.29 -5.21
C LEU A 41 -34.90 6.73 -5.25
N PRO A 42 -34.39 7.65 -4.43
CA PRO A 42 -34.64 9.08 -4.60
C PRO A 42 -33.91 9.60 -5.86
N PRO A 43 -34.33 10.77 -6.41
CA PRO A 43 -33.62 11.44 -7.49
C PRO A 43 -32.13 11.66 -7.18
N VAL A 44 -31.29 11.71 -8.20
CA VAL A 44 -29.83 11.87 -8.05
C VAL A 44 -29.44 13.08 -7.21
N ALA A 45 -30.15 14.22 -7.36
CA ALA A 45 -29.89 15.42 -6.59
C ALA A 45 -30.14 15.28 -5.07
N GLU A 46 -30.93 14.29 -4.64
CA GLU A 46 -31.19 13.99 -3.23
C GLU A 46 -30.20 12.93 -2.68
N ARG A 47 -29.48 12.25 -3.57
CA ARG A 47 -28.47 11.23 -3.23
C ARG A 47 -27.06 11.81 -3.12
N LEU A 48 -26.78 12.89 -3.85
CA LEU A 48 -25.50 13.58 -3.82
C LEU A 48 -25.39 14.50 -2.60
N PRO A 49 -24.17 14.73 -2.07
CA PRO A 49 -23.91 15.72 -1.04
C PRO A 49 -24.16 17.14 -1.57
N ALA A 50 -24.26 18.12 -0.66
CA ALA A 50 -24.48 19.52 -1.02
C ALA A 50 -23.40 20.09 -1.96
N ASN A 51 -22.17 19.59 -1.83
CA ASN A 51 -21.02 19.93 -2.64
C ASN A 51 -20.32 18.64 -3.15
N PRO A 52 -20.83 17.99 -4.22
CA PRO A 52 -20.20 16.79 -4.77
C PRO A 52 -18.75 17.04 -5.19
N LEU A 53 -17.90 16.03 -5.06
CA LEU A 53 -16.54 16.13 -5.56
C LEU A 53 -16.52 16.04 -7.08
N VAL A 54 -16.14 17.14 -7.73
CA VAL A 54 -16.05 17.22 -9.18
C VAL A 54 -14.71 16.67 -9.66
N ILE A 55 -14.78 15.63 -10.47
CA ILE A 55 -13.61 14.96 -11.08
C ILE A 55 -13.39 15.49 -12.49
N GLN A 56 -12.16 15.93 -12.78
CA GLN A 56 -11.72 16.20 -14.14
C GLN A 56 -11.33 14.88 -14.79
N THR A 57 -12.02 14.49 -15.87
CA THR A 57 -11.73 13.23 -16.56
C THR A 57 -10.38 13.32 -17.29
N PHE A 58 -9.63 12.20 -17.31
CA PHE A 58 -8.27 12.20 -17.88
C PHE A 58 -8.25 12.41 -19.39
N GLU A 59 -9.21 11.84 -20.11
CA GLU A 59 -9.29 11.95 -21.57
C GLU A 59 -10.56 12.67 -22.01
N GLU A 60 -11.73 12.12 -21.67
CA GLU A 60 -13.02 12.65 -22.09
C GLU A 60 -14.14 12.24 -21.10
N VAL A 61 -15.26 12.95 -21.14
CA VAL A 61 -16.46 12.56 -20.41
C VAL A 61 -16.95 11.21 -20.94
N GLY A 62 -17.16 10.27 -20.03
CA GLY A 62 -17.46 8.89 -20.38
C GLY A 62 -18.93 8.62 -20.68
N THR A 63 -19.20 7.42 -21.14
CA THR A 63 -20.53 6.86 -21.32
C THR A 63 -20.82 5.83 -20.24
N TYR A 64 -22.09 5.77 -19.82
CA TYR A 64 -22.51 4.78 -18.82
C TYR A 64 -22.66 3.39 -19.39
N GLY A 65 -22.35 2.38 -18.58
CA GLY A 65 -22.61 0.98 -18.86
C GLY A 65 -21.38 0.10 -18.92
N GLY A 66 -21.62 -1.17 -19.06
CA GLY A 66 -20.56 -2.17 -19.26
C GLY A 66 -20.02 -2.78 -17.96
N ILE A 67 -19.05 -3.67 -18.16
CA ILE A 67 -18.40 -4.48 -17.13
C ILE A 67 -16.90 -4.35 -17.30
N ILE A 68 -16.15 -4.15 -16.22
CA ILE A 68 -14.69 -4.30 -16.22
C ILE A 68 -14.37 -5.67 -15.61
N ARG A 69 -13.68 -6.52 -16.39
CA ARG A 69 -13.21 -7.83 -15.94
C ARG A 69 -11.78 -7.72 -15.41
N MET A 70 -11.60 -8.15 -14.17
CA MET A 70 -10.31 -8.21 -13.47
C MET A 70 -10.07 -9.63 -12.97
N ALA A 71 -8.94 -9.91 -12.39
CA ALA A 71 -8.64 -11.22 -11.80
C ALA A 71 -8.10 -11.09 -10.38
N HIS A 72 -8.34 -12.14 -9.56
CA HIS A 72 -7.76 -12.31 -8.24
C HIS A 72 -7.37 -13.78 -8.00
N ARG A 73 -6.48 -14.04 -7.02
CA ARG A 73 -5.95 -15.39 -6.78
C ARG A 73 -6.68 -16.20 -5.70
N GLY A 74 -7.63 -15.59 -5.04
CA GLY A 74 -8.42 -16.24 -3.98
C GLY A 74 -8.72 -15.34 -2.80
N PRO A 75 -9.32 -15.88 -1.72
CA PRO A 75 -9.76 -15.10 -0.56
C PRO A 75 -8.66 -14.31 0.14
N ALA A 76 -7.42 -14.82 0.15
CA ALA A 76 -6.26 -14.11 0.69
C ALA A 76 -5.82 -12.90 -0.15
N ASP A 77 -6.36 -12.75 -1.36
CA ASP A 77 -6.09 -11.62 -2.27
C ASP A 77 -7.15 -10.50 -2.15
N SER A 78 -7.83 -10.41 -1.04
CA SER A 78 -8.82 -9.36 -0.73
C SER A 78 -8.27 -7.95 -0.94
N THR A 79 -6.97 -7.74 -0.68
CA THR A 79 -6.29 -6.48 -0.94
C THR A 79 -6.34 -6.04 -2.41
N GLY A 80 -6.44 -6.96 -3.37
CA GLY A 80 -6.62 -6.65 -4.80
C GLY A 80 -7.97 -6.00 -5.10
N TYR A 81 -9.02 -6.38 -4.35
CA TYR A 81 -10.32 -5.71 -4.43
C TYR A 81 -10.28 -4.32 -3.79
N TYR A 82 -9.93 -4.30 -2.51
CA TYR A 82 -9.90 -3.11 -1.67
C TYR A 82 -9.17 -1.95 -2.34
N ARG A 83 -7.98 -2.18 -2.85
CA ARG A 83 -7.16 -1.15 -3.52
C ARG A 83 -7.76 -0.56 -4.79
N THR A 84 -8.77 -1.18 -5.37
CA THR A 84 -9.42 -0.68 -6.59
C THR A 84 -10.53 0.34 -6.28
N VAL A 85 -11.19 0.21 -5.14
CA VAL A 85 -12.47 0.91 -4.90
C VAL A 85 -12.46 1.86 -3.71
N ARG A 86 -11.47 1.80 -2.85
CA ARG A 86 -11.45 2.51 -1.57
C ARG A 86 -11.46 4.02 -1.67
N GLU A 87 -12.03 4.64 -0.65
CA GLU A 87 -12.23 6.07 -0.55
C GLU A 87 -11.70 6.60 0.80
N PRO A 88 -10.42 6.95 0.93
CA PRO A 88 -9.87 7.53 2.17
C PRO A 88 -10.42 8.94 2.41
N LEU A 89 -10.18 9.50 3.60
CA LEU A 89 -10.59 10.88 3.94
C LEU A 89 -9.97 11.92 2.99
N VAL A 90 -8.71 11.75 2.63
CA VAL A 90 -7.97 12.52 1.63
C VAL A 90 -7.23 11.55 0.71
N ASN A 91 -6.95 11.92 -0.53
CA ASN A 91 -6.37 11.02 -1.53
C ASN A 91 -5.23 11.69 -2.30
N PHE A 92 -4.32 10.89 -2.83
CA PHE A 92 -3.29 11.37 -3.76
C PHE A 92 -3.83 11.60 -5.16
N ASP A 93 -3.11 12.46 -5.90
CA ASP A 93 -3.18 12.51 -7.36
C ASP A 93 -2.57 11.23 -7.97
N PRO A 94 -2.80 10.91 -9.28
CA PRO A 94 -2.25 9.72 -9.91
C PRO A 94 -0.71 9.63 -9.96
N MET A 95 -0.01 10.76 -9.77
CA MET A 95 1.45 10.81 -9.70
C MET A 95 2.01 10.69 -8.28
N LEU A 96 1.14 10.61 -7.27
CA LEU A 96 1.49 10.56 -5.84
C LEU A 96 2.28 11.80 -5.36
N THR A 97 2.06 12.93 -6.01
CA THR A 97 2.78 14.18 -5.73
C THR A 97 2.01 15.15 -4.85
N GLU A 98 0.68 15.16 -4.96
CA GLU A 98 -0.18 16.08 -4.23
C GLU A 98 -1.32 15.33 -3.52
N VAL A 99 -1.66 15.79 -2.32
CA VAL A 99 -2.81 15.28 -1.56
C VAL A 99 -3.99 16.21 -1.76
N HIS A 100 -5.15 15.64 -2.07
CA HIS A 100 -6.40 16.35 -2.33
C HIS A 100 -7.51 15.91 -1.38
N GLY A 101 -8.49 16.80 -1.14
CA GLY A 101 -9.69 16.44 -0.40
C GLY A 101 -10.48 15.34 -1.13
N ASN A 102 -11.06 14.42 -0.33
CA ASN A 102 -11.88 13.32 -0.83
C ASN A 102 -13.19 13.21 -0.02
N LEU A 103 -13.34 12.28 0.93
CA LEU A 103 -14.48 12.31 1.87
C LEU A 103 -14.41 13.53 2.79
N ALA A 104 -13.23 13.97 3.20
CA ALA A 104 -13.02 15.30 3.72
C ALA A 104 -12.84 16.31 2.57
N GLU A 105 -13.53 17.44 2.61
CA GLU A 105 -13.34 18.53 1.65
C GLU A 105 -11.96 19.17 1.79
N SER A 106 -11.49 19.27 3.03
CA SER A 106 -10.24 19.91 3.39
C SER A 106 -9.76 19.42 4.76
N TRP A 107 -8.56 19.83 5.11
CA TRP A 107 -7.98 19.61 6.42
C TRP A 107 -7.11 20.78 6.85
N SER A 108 -6.77 20.84 8.12
CA SER A 108 -5.78 21.78 8.66
C SER A 108 -4.88 21.08 9.66
N VAL A 109 -3.61 21.50 9.70
CA VAL A 109 -2.60 21.04 10.67
C VAL A 109 -2.32 22.20 11.61
N SER A 110 -2.23 21.94 12.92
CA SER A 110 -1.83 22.95 13.90
C SER A 110 -0.39 23.42 13.68
N GLU A 111 -0.06 24.62 14.15
CA GLU A 111 1.29 25.21 13.98
C GLU A 111 2.39 24.32 14.57
N ASP A 112 2.10 23.59 15.63
CA ASP A 112 3.01 22.66 16.29
C ASP A 112 2.97 21.23 15.71
N GLY A 113 2.17 20.98 14.68
CA GLY A 113 2.06 19.68 14.02
C GLY A 113 1.40 18.57 14.84
N THR A 114 0.88 18.89 16.04
CA THR A 114 0.30 17.87 16.94
C THR A 114 -1.15 17.57 16.67
N MET A 115 -1.85 18.38 15.89
CA MET A 115 -3.28 18.24 15.67
C MET A 115 -3.62 18.37 14.18
N ILE A 116 -4.41 17.42 13.67
CA ILE A 116 -4.96 17.45 12.32
C ILE A 116 -6.47 17.46 12.41
N THR A 117 -7.09 18.46 11.79
CA THR A 117 -8.55 18.59 11.72
C THR A 117 -9.03 18.31 10.31
N PHE A 118 -9.93 17.35 10.16
CA PHE A 118 -10.60 17.04 8.89
C PHE A 118 -12.01 17.66 8.88
N TYR A 119 -12.35 18.29 7.76
CA TYR A 119 -13.67 18.85 7.49
C TYR A 119 -14.36 17.96 6.46
N LEU A 120 -15.29 17.11 6.92
CA LEU A 120 -16.00 16.14 6.09
C LEU A 120 -16.99 16.84 5.15
N ARG A 121 -17.25 16.25 3.97
CA ARG A 121 -18.30 16.77 3.07
C ARG A 121 -19.68 16.62 3.70
N GLU A 122 -20.43 17.72 3.77
CA GLU A 122 -21.77 17.70 4.30
C GLU A 122 -22.75 16.99 3.34
N GLY A 123 -23.50 16.03 3.86
CA GLY A 123 -24.49 15.28 3.11
C GLY A 123 -23.99 14.04 2.41
N LEU A 124 -22.78 13.58 2.71
CA LEU A 124 -22.32 12.25 2.30
C LEU A 124 -23.25 11.16 2.83
N ARG A 125 -23.42 10.09 2.04
CA ARG A 125 -24.23 8.93 2.41
C ARG A 125 -23.49 7.64 2.13
N TRP A 126 -23.69 6.67 3.00
CA TRP A 126 -23.34 5.29 2.77
C TRP A 126 -24.12 4.69 1.60
N SER A 127 -23.69 3.55 1.07
CA SER A 127 -24.31 2.88 -0.08
C SER A 127 -25.77 2.45 0.13
N ASP A 128 -26.21 2.32 1.38
CA ASP A 128 -27.59 2.05 1.77
C ASP A 128 -28.44 3.33 1.96
N GLY A 129 -27.82 4.51 1.84
CA GLY A 129 -28.46 5.81 1.94
C GLY A 129 -28.42 6.45 3.31
N GLU A 130 -27.91 5.79 4.34
CA GLU A 130 -27.72 6.39 5.67
C GLU A 130 -26.64 7.49 5.64
N PRO A 131 -26.77 8.55 6.47
CA PRO A 131 -25.78 9.63 6.49
C PRO A 131 -24.40 9.15 6.95
N PHE A 132 -23.33 9.63 6.27
CA PHE A 132 -21.95 9.52 6.73
C PHE A 132 -21.57 10.78 7.52
N THR A 133 -21.03 10.61 8.72
CA THR A 133 -20.69 11.71 9.64
C THR A 133 -19.42 11.43 10.44
N ALA A 134 -18.98 12.39 11.24
CA ALA A 134 -17.89 12.24 12.19
C ALA A 134 -18.13 11.12 13.22
N ASP A 135 -19.37 10.68 13.45
CA ASP A 135 -19.67 9.52 14.32
C ASP A 135 -19.13 8.20 13.75
N ASP A 136 -19.01 8.08 12.43
CA ASP A 136 -18.47 6.91 11.75
C ASP A 136 -16.93 6.82 11.92
N VAL A 137 -16.26 7.98 11.95
CA VAL A 137 -14.83 8.08 12.25
C VAL A 137 -14.55 7.76 13.72
N LEU A 138 -15.38 8.32 14.63
CA LEU A 138 -15.25 8.01 16.06
C LEU A 138 -15.51 6.53 16.34
N PHE A 139 -16.49 5.93 15.69
CA PHE A 139 -16.81 4.53 15.85
C PHE A 139 -15.66 3.62 15.35
N TRP A 140 -15.02 3.97 14.24
CA TRP A 140 -13.81 3.29 13.79
C TRP A 140 -12.73 3.35 14.89
N TRP A 141 -12.51 4.51 15.50
CA TRP A 141 -11.51 4.68 16.56
C TRP A 141 -11.89 3.91 17.84
N GLU A 142 -13.17 3.84 18.17
CA GLU A 142 -13.68 3.03 19.27
C GLU A 142 -13.41 1.52 19.04
N VAL A 143 -13.62 1.04 17.83
CA VAL A 143 -13.32 -0.34 17.42
C VAL A 143 -11.83 -0.63 17.56
N MET A 144 -10.97 0.30 17.10
CA MET A 144 -9.50 0.19 17.23
C MET A 144 -9.02 0.15 18.69
N ASN A 145 -9.80 0.68 19.62
CA ASN A 145 -9.53 0.67 21.06
C ASN A 145 -10.24 -0.48 21.80
N THR A 146 -10.84 -1.44 21.10
CA THR A 146 -11.51 -2.60 21.68
C THR A 146 -10.52 -3.77 21.73
N PRO A 147 -10.04 -4.19 22.93
CA PRO A 147 -8.94 -5.16 23.06
C PRO A 147 -9.22 -6.54 22.45
N GLU A 148 -10.48 -6.96 22.38
CA GLU A 148 -10.88 -8.23 21.78
C GLU A 148 -10.74 -8.21 20.25
N LEU A 149 -10.83 -7.03 19.62
CA LEU A 149 -10.69 -6.83 18.19
C LEU A 149 -9.25 -6.44 17.83
N TYR A 150 -8.67 -5.56 18.62
CA TYR A 150 -7.30 -5.07 18.46
C TYR A 150 -6.54 -5.19 19.79
N PRO A 151 -5.78 -6.28 20.01
CA PRO A 151 -4.99 -6.46 21.24
C PRO A 151 -3.95 -5.37 21.47
N ALA A 152 -3.51 -4.71 20.40
CA ALA A 152 -2.66 -3.52 20.43
C ALA A 152 -3.09 -2.57 19.31
N ILE A 153 -3.07 -1.27 19.60
CA ILE A 153 -3.31 -0.23 18.59
C ILE A 153 -2.11 -0.22 17.62
N PRO A 154 -2.33 -0.21 16.28
CA PRO A 154 -1.24 -0.17 15.31
C PRO A 154 -0.30 1.02 15.52
N GLY A 155 1.01 0.79 15.37
CA GLY A 155 2.07 1.74 15.70
C GLY A 155 1.95 3.11 15.01
N ASN A 156 1.30 3.19 13.85
CA ASN A 156 1.05 4.45 13.14
C ASN A 156 0.11 5.42 13.87
N TYR A 157 -0.64 4.90 14.85
CA TYR A 157 -1.54 5.67 15.71
C TYR A 157 -0.99 5.87 17.13
N VAL A 158 0.27 5.49 17.37
CA VAL A 158 0.91 5.54 18.70
C VAL A 158 2.24 6.27 18.61
N ILE A 159 2.48 7.25 19.50
CA ILE A 159 3.75 7.96 19.61
C ILE A 159 4.20 7.95 21.07
N GLY A 160 5.44 7.54 21.30
CA GLY A 160 5.99 7.48 22.67
C GLY A 160 5.20 6.54 23.60
N GLY A 161 4.48 5.57 23.04
CA GLY A 161 3.63 4.65 23.78
C GLY A 161 2.23 5.19 24.08
N GLU A 162 1.90 6.40 23.63
CA GLU A 162 0.58 7.00 23.81
C GLU A 162 -0.18 7.04 22.46
N PRO A 163 -1.45 6.57 22.41
CA PRO A 163 -2.23 6.60 21.17
C PRO A 163 -2.71 8.02 20.85
N VAL A 164 -3.02 8.25 19.56
CA VAL A 164 -3.74 9.43 19.10
C VAL A 164 -5.09 9.54 19.80
N ASP A 165 -5.53 10.76 20.11
CA ASP A 165 -6.90 11.04 20.54
C ASP A 165 -7.73 11.50 19.35
N VAL A 166 -8.91 10.90 19.12
CA VAL A 166 -9.81 11.23 18.01
C VAL A 166 -11.09 11.86 18.57
N VAL A 167 -11.32 13.13 18.26
CA VAL A 167 -12.36 13.95 18.85
C VAL A 167 -13.33 14.47 17.78
N LYS A 168 -14.61 14.26 17.99
CA LYS A 168 -15.68 14.90 17.21
C LYS A 168 -15.93 16.32 17.72
N LEU A 169 -15.82 17.32 16.85
CA LEU A 169 -16.18 18.72 17.17
C LEU A 169 -17.64 19.00 16.80
N ASP A 170 -18.08 18.51 15.65
CA ASP A 170 -19.46 18.54 15.19
C ASP A 170 -19.72 17.36 14.23
N ASN A 171 -20.87 17.33 13.55
CA ASN A 171 -21.21 16.20 12.67
C ASN A 171 -20.29 16.04 11.47
N TYR A 172 -19.55 17.08 11.09
CA TYR A 172 -18.70 17.07 9.90
C TYR A 172 -17.27 17.51 10.18
N THR A 173 -16.88 17.60 11.48
CA THR A 173 -15.53 18.00 11.88
C THR A 173 -14.97 17.03 12.89
N VAL A 174 -13.83 16.42 12.56
CA VAL A 174 -13.11 15.49 13.43
C VAL A 174 -11.64 15.91 13.56
N GLN A 175 -11.09 15.78 14.76
CA GLN A 175 -9.69 16.05 15.06
C GLN A 175 -8.96 14.80 15.49
N PHE A 176 -7.73 14.66 15.01
CA PHE A 176 -6.73 13.70 15.46
C PHE A 176 -5.67 14.49 16.23
N ILE A 177 -5.43 14.13 17.50
CA ILE A 177 -4.55 14.86 18.42
C ILE A 177 -3.48 13.90 18.93
N TRP A 178 -2.23 14.15 18.59
CA TRP A 178 -1.08 13.35 19.02
C TRP A 178 -0.32 14.00 20.17
N PRO A 179 0.41 13.20 20.99
CA PRO A 179 1.28 13.72 22.04
C PRO A 179 2.54 14.42 21.49
N ALA A 180 2.88 14.22 20.22
CA ALA A 180 3.99 14.87 19.51
C ALA A 180 3.63 15.14 18.04
N PRO A 181 4.40 15.98 17.31
CA PRO A 181 4.09 16.34 15.94
C PRO A 181 3.99 15.14 14.99
N GLN A 182 2.94 15.11 14.15
CA GLN A 182 2.65 14.07 13.15
C GLN A 182 2.11 14.67 11.84
N ALA A 183 2.71 15.74 11.37
CA ALA A 183 2.25 16.45 10.18
C ALA A 183 2.18 15.53 8.92
N ALA A 184 3.08 14.55 8.82
CA ALA A 184 3.11 13.59 7.70
C ALA A 184 1.97 12.56 7.72
N PHE A 185 1.16 12.49 8.78
CA PHE A 185 0.04 11.54 8.86
C PHE A 185 -1.01 11.74 7.74
N ILE A 186 -1.12 12.95 7.19
CA ILE A 186 -1.92 13.23 5.99
C ILE A 186 -1.51 12.33 4.81
N THR A 187 -0.20 12.16 4.61
CA THR A 187 0.36 11.29 3.56
C THR A 187 -0.02 9.82 3.80
N TRP A 188 0.01 9.40 5.07
CA TRP A 188 -0.43 8.06 5.48
C TRP A 188 -1.91 7.81 5.13
N ILE A 189 -2.81 8.73 5.49
CA ILE A 189 -4.24 8.63 5.14
C ILE A 189 -4.43 8.63 3.62
N ALA A 190 -3.75 9.54 2.90
CA ALA A 190 -3.86 9.65 1.45
C ALA A 190 -3.37 8.39 0.72
N SER A 191 -2.42 7.63 1.29
CA SER A 191 -2.01 6.34 0.76
C SER A 191 -3.15 5.32 0.80
N GLY A 192 -4.17 5.59 1.63
CA GLY A 192 -5.40 4.84 1.76
C GLY A 192 -5.15 3.43 2.31
N ARG A 193 -4.18 3.27 3.18
CA ARG A 193 -3.92 2.00 3.85
C ARG A 193 -5.06 1.64 4.80
N ASP A 194 -5.62 2.67 5.45
CA ASP A 194 -6.75 2.56 6.35
C ASP A 194 -7.84 3.54 5.93
N GLU A 195 -9.10 3.17 6.01
CA GLU A 195 -10.22 4.05 5.67
C GLU A 195 -10.54 5.05 6.78
N ASN A 196 -10.17 4.76 8.03
CA ASN A 196 -10.38 5.59 9.21
C ASN A 196 -11.85 5.90 9.53
N TYR A 197 -12.77 5.05 9.10
CA TYR A 197 -14.21 5.13 9.38
C TYR A 197 -14.86 3.74 9.25
N LEU A 198 -15.99 3.55 9.94
CA LEU A 198 -16.83 2.35 9.86
C LEU A 198 -18.31 2.73 9.93
N PRO A 199 -19.24 2.00 9.27
CA PRO A 199 -20.67 2.30 9.30
C PRO A 199 -21.27 2.00 10.67
N LYS A 200 -21.29 3.00 11.55
CA LYS A 200 -21.77 2.88 12.92
C LYS A 200 -23.20 2.38 12.98
N HIS A 201 -24.08 2.88 12.12
CA HIS A 201 -25.49 2.49 12.08
C HIS A 201 -25.70 0.99 11.82
N TYR A 202 -24.77 0.36 11.05
CA TYR A 202 -24.82 -1.07 10.75
C TYR A 202 -24.05 -1.91 11.78
N LEU A 203 -22.82 -1.52 12.13
CA LEU A 203 -21.93 -2.36 12.94
C LEU A 203 -22.18 -2.26 14.46
N SER A 204 -22.77 -1.19 14.95
CA SER A 204 -23.06 -1.05 16.40
C SER A 204 -23.95 -2.17 16.96
N GLN A 205 -24.78 -2.80 16.14
CA GLN A 205 -25.58 -3.94 16.55
C GLN A 205 -24.77 -5.21 16.88
N TYR A 206 -23.51 -5.26 16.46
CA TYR A 206 -22.58 -6.38 16.68
C TYR A 206 -21.47 -6.05 17.67
N HIS A 207 -21.44 -4.84 18.26
CA HIS A 207 -20.35 -4.37 19.10
C HIS A 207 -20.73 -4.33 20.59
N ILE A 208 -19.79 -4.76 21.45
CA ILE A 208 -20.01 -4.93 22.91
C ILE A 208 -20.41 -3.64 23.62
N ASN A 209 -20.00 -2.46 23.14
CA ASN A 209 -20.34 -1.18 23.75
C ASN A 209 -21.79 -0.74 23.46
N TYR A 210 -22.50 -1.40 22.55
CA TYR A 210 -23.86 -1.05 22.11
C TYR A 210 -24.89 -2.15 22.37
N GLN A 211 -24.44 -3.37 22.65
CA GLN A 211 -25.29 -4.52 22.91
C GLN A 211 -24.86 -5.22 24.19
N ASP A 212 -25.76 -5.93 24.85
CA ASP A 212 -25.40 -6.75 25.98
C ASP A 212 -24.68 -8.04 25.54
N GLU A 213 -23.77 -8.52 26.40
CA GLU A 213 -22.90 -9.67 26.11
C GLU A 213 -23.66 -10.94 25.80
N ASP A 214 -24.77 -11.20 26.54
CA ASP A 214 -25.59 -12.41 26.34
C ASP A 214 -26.27 -12.41 24.97
N SER A 215 -26.77 -11.25 24.53
CA SER A 215 -27.36 -11.07 23.21
C SER A 215 -26.32 -11.25 22.09
N LEU A 216 -25.14 -10.70 22.25
CA LEU A 216 -24.04 -10.85 21.28
C LEU A 216 -23.55 -12.30 21.20
N ALA A 217 -23.41 -12.99 22.34
CA ALA A 217 -23.04 -14.39 22.38
C ALA A 217 -24.09 -15.26 21.66
N ALA A 218 -25.39 -14.99 21.90
CA ALA A 218 -26.46 -15.68 21.21
C ALA A 218 -26.51 -15.39 19.70
N MET A 219 -26.15 -14.18 19.27
CA MET A 219 -26.03 -13.82 17.84
C MET A 219 -24.84 -14.56 17.20
N ALA A 220 -23.69 -14.55 17.83
CA ALA A 220 -22.49 -15.23 17.35
C ALA A 220 -22.74 -16.73 17.18
N GLN A 221 -23.30 -17.40 18.19
CA GLN A 221 -23.61 -18.83 18.13
C GLN A 221 -24.61 -19.19 17.01
N ARG A 222 -25.59 -18.35 16.74
CA ARG A 222 -26.56 -18.58 15.63
C ARG A 222 -25.90 -18.56 14.28
N GLU A 223 -24.84 -17.75 14.11
CA GLU A 223 -24.10 -17.62 12.88
C GLU A 223 -22.84 -18.51 12.83
N GLY A 224 -22.63 -19.34 13.88
CA GLY A 224 -21.57 -20.35 13.90
C GLY A 224 -20.23 -19.86 14.44
N PHE A 225 -20.22 -18.73 15.15
CA PHE A 225 -19.02 -18.16 15.78
C PHE A 225 -18.99 -18.47 17.28
N ASP A 226 -17.80 -18.64 17.83
CA ASP A 226 -17.60 -18.92 19.27
C ASP A 226 -17.68 -17.65 20.13
N ALA A 227 -17.38 -16.47 19.54
CA ALA A 227 -17.33 -15.21 20.25
C ALA A 227 -17.91 -14.05 19.41
N TRP A 228 -18.38 -13.00 20.10
CA TRP A 228 -18.97 -11.82 19.48
C TRP A 228 -18.00 -11.08 18.55
N TYR A 229 -16.72 -11.01 18.93
CA TYR A 229 -15.71 -10.32 18.13
C TYR A 229 -15.44 -11.02 16.79
N GLN A 230 -15.53 -12.34 16.72
CA GLN A 230 -15.44 -13.10 15.46
C GLN A 230 -16.62 -12.77 14.53
N LEU A 231 -17.83 -12.67 15.07
CA LEU A 231 -19.00 -12.21 14.32
C LEU A 231 -18.83 -10.76 13.86
N PHE A 232 -18.34 -9.89 14.75
CA PHE A 232 -18.06 -8.49 14.39
C PHE A 232 -17.05 -8.39 13.22
N GLU A 233 -15.94 -9.10 13.30
CA GLU A 233 -14.92 -9.16 12.24
C GLU A 233 -15.50 -9.64 10.92
N GLU A 234 -16.36 -10.66 10.94
CA GLU A 234 -17.05 -11.13 9.74
C GLU A 234 -17.98 -10.06 9.15
N LYS A 235 -18.76 -9.36 9.99
CA LYS A 235 -19.69 -8.31 9.55
C LYS A 235 -19.00 -7.00 9.17
N ALA A 236 -17.91 -6.66 9.82
CA ALA A 236 -17.12 -5.45 9.55
C ALA A 236 -16.25 -5.57 8.30
N GLY A 237 -15.94 -6.79 7.89
CA GLY A 237 -14.96 -7.00 6.84
C GLY A 237 -13.59 -6.44 7.20
N THR A 238 -13.23 -6.41 8.49
CA THR A 238 -11.95 -5.87 8.96
C THR A 238 -10.77 -6.69 8.45
N ALA A 239 -9.63 -6.03 8.32
CA ALA A 239 -8.28 -6.58 8.12
C ALA A 239 -8.05 -7.44 6.88
N ASN A 240 -9.02 -7.90 6.14
CA ASN A 240 -8.92 -8.65 4.89
C ASN A 240 -10.30 -9.17 4.45
N ASN A 241 -11.35 -8.75 5.13
CA ASN A 241 -12.67 -9.31 4.97
C ASN A 241 -13.58 -8.38 4.19
N PHE A 242 -13.38 -8.30 2.88
CA PHE A 242 -14.41 -7.77 1.98
C PHE A 242 -15.55 -8.77 1.77
N ARG A 243 -15.69 -9.73 2.69
CA ARG A 243 -16.61 -10.87 2.61
C ARG A 243 -18.05 -10.53 2.95
N ALA A 244 -18.29 -9.34 3.53
CA ALA A 244 -19.62 -8.93 3.92
C ALA A 244 -20.33 -8.15 2.79
N PRO A 245 -21.13 -8.80 1.92
CA PRO A 245 -21.85 -8.10 0.86
C PRO A 245 -22.90 -7.11 1.40
N ASP A 246 -23.36 -7.32 2.63
CA ASP A 246 -24.35 -6.46 3.29
C ASP A 246 -23.73 -5.23 3.98
N LEU A 247 -22.39 -5.13 4.05
CA LEU A 247 -21.72 -4.00 4.69
C LEU A 247 -21.88 -2.72 3.86
N PRO A 248 -22.50 -1.65 4.40
CA PRO A 248 -22.55 -0.36 3.73
C PRO A 248 -21.15 0.19 3.47
N ARG A 249 -20.93 0.78 2.29
CA ARG A 249 -19.62 1.26 1.82
C ARG A 249 -19.72 2.67 1.25
N MET A 250 -18.58 3.37 1.26
CA MET A 250 -18.42 4.66 0.58
C MET A 250 -17.86 4.50 -0.84
N ASP A 251 -17.48 3.30 -1.22
CA ASP A 251 -16.85 2.92 -2.49
C ASP A 251 -17.75 3.18 -3.71
N ALA A 252 -17.14 3.36 -4.88
CA ALA A 252 -17.87 3.56 -6.14
C ALA A 252 -18.69 2.31 -6.56
N TRP A 253 -18.27 1.12 -6.14
CA TRP A 253 -18.99 -0.14 -6.36
C TRP A 253 -19.09 -0.93 -5.05
N VAL A 254 -20.21 -1.58 -4.86
CA VAL A 254 -20.53 -2.40 -3.68
C VAL A 254 -20.57 -3.87 -4.08
N ILE A 255 -19.96 -4.74 -3.29
CA ILE A 255 -20.00 -6.20 -3.50
C ILE A 255 -21.43 -6.69 -3.35
N THR A 256 -21.86 -7.56 -4.28
CA THR A 256 -23.21 -8.15 -4.30
C THR A 256 -23.21 -9.68 -4.30
N THR A 257 -22.03 -10.31 -4.35
CA THR A 257 -21.85 -11.77 -4.31
C THR A 257 -20.96 -12.16 -3.15
N ASP A 258 -21.01 -13.42 -2.76
CA ASP A 258 -20.09 -13.97 -1.76
C ASP A 258 -18.66 -13.97 -2.31
N PHE A 259 -17.70 -13.74 -1.41
CA PHE A 259 -16.28 -13.65 -1.79
C PHE A 259 -15.70 -14.98 -2.29
N ASP A 260 -16.32 -16.10 -1.92
CA ASP A 260 -15.91 -17.44 -2.35
C ASP A 260 -16.51 -17.84 -3.71
N ASP A 261 -17.30 -16.97 -4.35
CA ASP A 261 -17.81 -17.21 -5.67
C ASP A 261 -16.68 -17.16 -6.73
N ALA A 262 -16.85 -17.93 -7.81
CA ALA A 262 -15.88 -17.93 -8.91
C ALA A 262 -15.71 -16.57 -9.59
N ILE A 263 -16.70 -15.70 -9.46
CA ILE A 263 -16.67 -14.29 -9.90
C ILE A 263 -17.23 -13.43 -8.78
N LEU A 264 -16.39 -12.60 -8.22
CA LEU A 264 -16.82 -11.56 -7.29
C LEU A 264 -17.39 -10.39 -8.09
N VAL A 265 -18.68 -10.15 -7.95
CA VAL A 265 -19.40 -9.07 -8.62
C VAL A 265 -19.58 -7.89 -7.69
N SER A 266 -19.28 -6.70 -8.18
CA SER A 266 -19.56 -5.44 -7.49
C SER A 266 -20.40 -4.55 -8.40
N GLU A 267 -21.50 -4.01 -7.87
CA GLU A 267 -22.43 -3.13 -8.59
C GLU A 267 -22.21 -1.67 -8.19
N ARG A 268 -22.56 -0.76 -9.08
CA ARG A 268 -22.53 0.70 -8.88
C ARG A 268 -23.21 1.09 -7.57
N ASN A 269 -22.51 1.89 -6.76
CA ASN A 269 -23.08 2.53 -5.57
C ASN A 269 -24.03 3.66 -5.99
N PRO A 270 -25.32 3.60 -5.67
CA PRO A 270 -26.28 4.63 -6.06
C PRO A 270 -26.08 5.97 -5.32
N TYR A 271 -25.39 5.97 -4.20
CA TYR A 271 -25.11 7.15 -3.38
C TYR A 271 -23.66 7.65 -3.51
N TYR A 272 -22.92 7.18 -4.55
CA TYR A 272 -21.55 7.63 -4.75
C TYR A 272 -21.50 9.14 -5.01
N TYR A 273 -20.61 9.82 -4.30
CA TYR A 273 -20.63 11.28 -4.12
C TYR A 273 -19.85 12.07 -5.16
N LYS A 274 -19.17 11.41 -6.10
CA LYS A 274 -18.36 12.06 -7.14
C LYS A 274 -19.17 12.25 -8.42
N VAL A 275 -18.91 13.37 -9.08
CA VAL A 275 -19.45 13.69 -10.39
C VAL A 275 -18.32 14.09 -11.33
N ASP A 276 -18.51 13.97 -12.64
CA ASP A 276 -17.58 14.54 -13.60
C ASP A 276 -17.78 16.06 -13.76
N GLN A 277 -17.00 16.70 -14.61
CA GLN A 277 -17.06 18.14 -14.87
C GLN A 277 -18.38 18.60 -15.56
N GLU A 278 -19.18 17.67 -16.08
CA GLU A 278 -20.51 17.95 -16.65
C GLU A 278 -21.65 17.67 -15.67
N GLY A 279 -21.32 17.19 -14.46
CA GLY A 279 -22.27 16.87 -13.40
C GLY A 279 -22.85 15.45 -13.49
N ASN A 280 -22.29 14.55 -14.28
CA ASN A 280 -22.73 13.16 -14.33
C ASN A 280 -22.22 12.38 -13.12
N GLN A 281 -23.12 11.72 -12.37
CA GLN A 281 -22.73 10.90 -11.21
C GLN A 281 -21.87 9.70 -11.63
N LEU A 282 -20.70 9.55 -11.03
CA LEU A 282 -19.80 8.42 -11.23
C LEU A 282 -20.24 7.21 -10.38
N PRO A 283 -19.73 5.99 -10.65
CA PRO A 283 -18.85 5.59 -11.74
C PRO A 283 -19.57 5.46 -13.09
N TYR A 284 -18.83 5.49 -14.22
CA TYR A 284 -19.43 5.26 -15.53
C TYR A 284 -19.78 3.79 -15.77
N VAL A 285 -18.89 2.87 -15.39
CA VAL A 285 -19.11 1.42 -15.57
C VAL A 285 -20.10 0.89 -14.53
N ASP A 286 -21.01 0.01 -14.95
CA ASP A 286 -22.05 -0.52 -14.08
C ASP A 286 -21.51 -1.51 -13.05
N THR A 287 -20.63 -2.43 -13.46
CA THR A 287 -20.15 -3.53 -12.62
C THR A 287 -18.67 -3.82 -12.79
N LEU A 288 -18.06 -4.26 -11.69
CA LEU A 288 -16.73 -4.87 -11.70
C LEU A 288 -16.87 -6.38 -11.47
N HIS A 289 -16.27 -7.17 -12.36
CA HIS A 289 -16.17 -8.62 -12.22
C HIS A 289 -14.72 -9.00 -11.90
N ARG A 290 -14.48 -9.62 -10.75
CA ARG A 290 -13.19 -10.20 -10.41
C ARG A 290 -13.26 -11.71 -10.49
N ILE A 291 -12.57 -12.26 -11.48
CA ILE A 291 -12.57 -13.69 -11.78
C ILE A 291 -11.53 -14.36 -10.88
N LEU A 292 -11.90 -15.45 -10.23
CA LEU A 292 -10.97 -16.26 -9.43
C LEU A 292 -10.03 -17.04 -10.36
N VAL A 293 -8.75 -16.69 -10.32
CA VAL A 293 -7.69 -17.31 -11.13
C VAL A 293 -6.49 -17.59 -10.22
N PRO A 294 -6.41 -18.76 -9.55
CA PRO A 294 -5.34 -19.06 -8.60
C PRO A 294 -3.93 -19.06 -9.22
N GLU A 295 -3.82 -19.47 -10.49
CA GLU A 295 -2.54 -19.67 -11.15
C GLU A 295 -2.17 -18.48 -12.03
N ILE A 296 -0.99 -17.89 -11.79
CA ILE A 296 -0.49 -16.73 -12.55
C ILE A 296 -0.38 -17.04 -14.05
N GLU A 297 0.04 -18.25 -14.42
CA GLU A 297 0.17 -18.65 -15.82
C GLU A 297 -1.17 -18.66 -16.55
N VAL A 298 -2.26 -19.05 -15.86
CA VAL A 298 -3.62 -18.96 -16.43
C VAL A 298 -4.03 -17.49 -16.58
N MET A 299 -3.71 -16.65 -15.59
CA MET A 299 -3.99 -15.21 -15.65
C MET A 299 -3.31 -14.53 -16.84
N LYS A 300 -2.05 -14.87 -17.12
CA LYS A 300 -1.30 -14.42 -18.31
C LYS A 300 -2.02 -14.83 -19.61
N LEU A 301 -2.48 -16.08 -19.70
CA LEU A 301 -3.21 -16.58 -20.87
C LEU A 301 -4.54 -15.87 -21.07
N MET A 302 -5.29 -15.60 -19.99
CA MET A 302 -6.56 -14.86 -20.05
C MET A 302 -6.34 -13.41 -20.53
N LEU A 303 -5.28 -12.73 -20.05
CA LEU A 303 -4.91 -11.41 -20.55
C LEU A 303 -4.64 -11.45 -22.07
N MET A 304 -3.82 -12.40 -22.53
CA MET A 304 -3.50 -12.55 -23.95
C MET A 304 -4.68 -13.01 -24.81
N ALA A 305 -5.74 -13.54 -24.20
CA ALA A 305 -6.99 -13.89 -24.87
C ALA A 305 -8.03 -12.75 -24.88
N GLY A 306 -7.76 -11.61 -24.21
CA GLY A 306 -8.71 -10.49 -24.06
C GLY A 306 -9.85 -10.81 -23.08
N GLU A 307 -9.62 -11.71 -22.12
CA GLU A 307 -10.61 -12.09 -21.12
C GLU A 307 -10.48 -11.27 -19.83
N ILE A 308 -9.42 -10.47 -19.69
CA ILE A 308 -9.16 -9.50 -18.61
C ILE A 308 -9.05 -8.11 -19.22
N ASP A 309 -9.83 -7.16 -18.70
CA ASP A 309 -9.91 -5.80 -19.23
C ASP A 309 -8.91 -4.85 -18.56
N TYR A 310 -8.60 -5.08 -17.28
CA TYR A 310 -7.57 -4.35 -16.54
C TYR A 310 -6.91 -5.27 -15.52
N ILE A 311 -5.58 -5.20 -15.46
CA ILE A 311 -4.81 -5.87 -14.42
C ILE A 311 -3.46 -5.19 -14.22
N THR A 312 -3.06 -5.05 -12.96
CA THR A 312 -1.71 -4.68 -12.54
C THR A 312 -1.20 -5.72 -11.54
N ARG A 313 -1.96 -5.99 -10.48
CA ARG A 313 -1.59 -6.94 -9.43
C ARG A 313 -1.29 -8.33 -10.00
N HIS A 314 -0.27 -8.98 -9.47
CA HIS A 314 0.28 -10.29 -9.87
C HIS A 314 1.04 -10.32 -11.21
N LEU A 315 0.81 -9.37 -12.12
CA LEU A 315 1.56 -9.26 -13.38
C LEU A 315 2.53 -8.09 -13.43
N TRP A 316 2.52 -7.21 -12.45
CA TRP A 316 3.32 -5.97 -12.41
C TRP A 316 4.83 -6.19 -12.45
N THR A 317 5.32 -7.33 -11.95
CA THR A 317 6.75 -7.69 -11.86
C THR A 317 7.15 -8.83 -12.81
N THR A 318 6.29 -9.23 -13.75
CA THR A 318 6.58 -10.34 -14.68
C THR A 318 7.38 -9.85 -15.90
N TYR A 319 8.50 -9.18 -15.67
CA TYR A 319 9.33 -8.57 -16.74
C TYR A 319 9.94 -9.60 -17.68
N GLY A 320 10.23 -10.82 -17.20
CA GLY A 320 10.67 -11.95 -18.01
C GLY A 320 9.69 -12.30 -19.14
N ASP A 321 8.41 -12.03 -18.95
CA ASP A 321 7.34 -12.31 -19.91
C ASP A 321 7.02 -11.14 -20.85
N LEU A 322 7.68 -9.98 -20.69
CA LEU A 322 7.37 -8.79 -21.46
C LEU A 322 7.38 -9.00 -22.99
N PRO A 323 8.35 -9.76 -23.59
CA PRO A 323 8.30 -10.07 -25.01
C PRO A 323 7.04 -10.86 -25.41
N MET A 324 6.58 -11.75 -24.55
CA MET A 324 5.34 -12.52 -24.78
C MET A 324 4.12 -11.59 -24.77
N TYR A 325 4.02 -10.67 -23.83
CA TYR A 325 2.94 -9.69 -23.78
C TYR A 325 2.92 -8.79 -25.01
N ILE A 326 4.09 -8.25 -25.41
CA ILE A 326 4.21 -7.39 -26.61
C ILE A 326 3.72 -8.12 -27.86
N ASN A 327 4.11 -9.38 -28.05
CA ASN A 327 3.75 -10.17 -29.23
C ASN A 327 2.26 -10.55 -29.30
N ASN A 328 1.53 -10.46 -28.18
CA ASN A 328 0.11 -10.82 -28.10
C ASN A 328 -0.83 -9.63 -27.91
N GLN A 329 -0.32 -8.38 -27.89
CA GLN A 329 -1.14 -7.18 -27.69
C GLN A 329 -2.28 -7.05 -28.72
N GLU A 330 -1.98 -7.26 -30.00
CA GLU A 330 -3.00 -7.18 -31.06
C GLU A 330 -4.09 -8.26 -30.90
N ARG A 331 -3.70 -9.49 -30.55
CA ARG A 331 -4.63 -10.60 -30.35
C ARG A 331 -5.52 -10.42 -29.12
N GLY A 332 -4.93 -9.97 -28.02
CA GLY A 332 -5.64 -9.78 -26.75
C GLY A 332 -6.33 -8.42 -26.63
N ASP A 333 -6.16 -7.56 -27.62
CA ASP A 333 -6.72 -6.20 -27.68
C ASP A 333 -6.45 -5.39 -26.41
N TYR A 334 -5.18 -5.39 -25.96
CA TYR A 334 -4.75 -4.64 -24.77
C TYR A 334 -3.50 -3.80 -25.04
N ARG A 335 -3.32 -2.79 -24.22
CA ARG A 335 -2.08 -2.00 -24.15
C ARG A 335 -1.33 -2.27 -22.86
N ILE A 336 0.01 -2.15 -22.93
CA ILE A 336 0.91 -2.25 -21.79
C ILE A 336 1.19 -0.85 -21.28
N ILE A 337 0.89 -0.63 -20.01
CA ILE A 337 1.13 0.63 -19.31
C ILE A 337 2.34 0.43 -18.39
N ARG A 338 3.30 1.36 -18.45
CA ARG A 338 4.47 1.39 -17.58
C ARG A 338 4.27 2.50 -16.57
N THR A 339 4.07 2.12 -15.31
CA THR A 339 3.85 3.09 -14.24
C THR A 339 5.17 3.48 -13.59
N HIS A 340 5.34 4.76 -13.23
CA HIS A 340 6.49 5.27 -12.51
C HIS A 340 6.63 4.59 -11.13
N GLY A 341 7.87 4.48 -10.61
CA GLY A 341 8.12 3.88 -9.33
C GLY A 341 8.06 2.35 -9.39
N GLY A 342 9.13 1.74 -9.87
CA GLY A 342 9.31 0.29 -9.81
C GLY A 342 9.81 -0.16 -8.45
N THR A 343 10.07 -1.44 -8.32
CA THR A 343 10.69 -2.02 -7.13
C THR A 343 12.17 -1.64 -7.08
N PRO A 344 12.63 -0.85 -6.09
CA PRO A 344 14.02 -0.37 -6.05
C PRO A 344 15.04 -1.50 -5.91
N GLY A 345 14.68 -2.58 -5.20
CA GLY A 345 15.50 -3.78 -5.05
C GLY A 345 14.66 -5.04 -5.21
N ALA A 346 14.74 -5.68 -6.36
CA ALA A 346 13.88 -6.81 -6.74
C ALA A 346 14.40 -8.19 -6.29
N LEU A 347 15.63 -8.28 -5.86
CA LEU A 347 16.25 -9.49 -5.33
C LEU A 347 17.43 -9.08 -4.44
N ASN A 348 17.15 -8.60 -3.25
CA ASN A 348 18.17 -8.18 -2.31
C ASN A 348 18.49 -9.28 -1.30
N ILE A 349 19.74 -9.34 -0.86
CA ILE A 349 20.24 -10.27 0.14
C ILE A 349 20.39 -9.52 1.45
N MET A 350 19.57 -9.81 2.43
CA MET A 350 19.66 -9.26 3.78
C MET A 350 20.44 -10.19 4.69
N PHE A 351 21.36 -9.62 5.45
CA PHE A 351 22.10 -10.28 6.51
C PHE A 351 21.36 -10.14 7.82
N ASN A 352 21.15 -11.23 8.56
CA ASN A 352 20.60 -11.14 9.89
C ASN A 352 21.65 -10.60 10.88
N ALA A 353 21.51 -9.36 11.27
CA ALA A 353 22.42 -8.69 12.21
C ALA A 353 22.28 -9.19 13.66
N THR A 354 21.29 -10.02 13.95
CA THR A 354 21.08 -10.66 15.26
C THR A 354 21.19 -12.19 15.19
N TYR A 355 21.77 -12.72 14.10
CA TYR A 355 21.98 -14.16 13.96
C TYR A 355 22.86 -14.71 15.10
N ASP A 356 22.39 -15.78 15.73
CA ASP A 356 23.02 -16.41 16.91
C ASP A 356 23.25 -17.93 16.74
N GLY A 357 23.05 -18.45 15.53
CA GLY A 357 23.12 -19.90 15.29
C GLY A 357 24.53 -20.48 15.23
N ASP A 358 25.52 -19.78 14.64
CA ASP A 358 26.91 -20.21 14.51
C ASP A 358 27.87 -19.05 14.83
N GLU A 359 28.52 -19.12 16.00
CA GLU A 359 29.38 -18.06 16.52
C GLU A 359 30.54 -17.71 15.57
N ALA A 360 31.09 -18.67 14.86
CA ALA A 360 32.18 -18.43 13.91
C ALA A 360 31.72 -17.71 12.63
N LEU A 361 30.45 -17.79 12.28
CA LEU A 361 29.87 -17.07 11.16
C LEU A 361 29.36 -15.67 11.57
N VAL A 362 28.96 -15.46 12.82
CA VAL A 362 28.47 -14.16 13.30
C VAL A 362 29.48 -13.05 13.01
N GLU A 363 30.78 -13.26 13.32
CA GLU A 363 31.82 -12.25 13.05
C GLU A 363 31.91 -11.91 11.56
N LEU A 364 31.88 -12.94 10.68
CA LEU A 364 31.93 -12.75 9.21
C LEU A 364 30.69 -12.05 8.67
N LEU A 365 29.50 -12.40 9.16
CA LEU A 365 28.25 -11.76 8.74
C LEU A 365 28.17 -10.28 9.13
N HIS A 366 28.93 -9.87 10.16
CA HIS A 366 29.06 -8.46 10.55
C HIS A 366 30.21 -7.74 9.84
N ASP A 367 31.20 -8.49 9.30
CA ASP A 367 32.38 -7.90 8.66
C ASP A 367 32.00 -7.19 7.35
N TYR A 368 32.39 -5.92 7.24
CA TYR A 368 32.11 -5.10 6.05
C TYR A 368 32.82 -5.62 4.80
N ASP A 369 34.11 -5.96 4.93
CA ASP A 369 34.92 -6.42 3.79
C ASP A 369 34.48 -7.81 3.32
N PHE A 370 33.98 -8.67 4.22
CA PHE A 370 33.36 -9.93 3.84
C PHE A 370 32.12 -9.70 2.96
N LYS A 371 31.19 -8.85 3.38
CA LYS A 371 29.98 -8.50 2.60
C LYS A 371 30.35 -7.84 1.27
N LYS A 372 31.35 -6.98 1.27
CA LYS A 372 31.89 -6.34 0.07
C LYS A 372 32.46 -7.36 -0.93
N ALA A 373 33.19 -8.38 -0.46
CA ALA A 373 33.68 -9.47 -1.31
C ALA A 373 32.51 -10.26 -1.93
N LEU A 374 31.47 -10.58 -1.14
CA LEU A 374 30.25 -11.22 -1.63
C LEU A 374 29.57 -10.39 -2.72
N SER A 375 29.54 -9.06 -2.57
CA SER A 375 28.96 -8.14 -3.54
C SER A 375 29.72 -8.11 -4.86
N TYR A 376 31.08 -8.04 -4.83
CA TYR A 376 31.90 -8.08 -6.04
C TYR A 376 31.84 -9.42 -6.79
N ALA A 377 31.43 -10.50 -6.12
CA ALA A 377 31.25 -11.80 -6.76
C ALA A 377 29.95 -11.92 -7.58
N ILE A 378 29.00 -10.99 -7.47
CA ILE A 378 27.69 -11.05 -8.14
C ILE A 378 27.74 -10.36 -9.50
N ASP A 379 27.45 -11.10 -10.57
CA ASP A 379 27.22 -10.55 -11.91
C ASP A 379 25.79 -10.03 -12.04
N ARG A 380 25.63 -8.72 -11.78
CA ARG A 380 24.33 -8.03 -11.81
C ARG A 380 23.79 -7.85 -13.22
N ASP A 381 24.67 -7.81 -14.21
CA ASP A 381 24.25 -7.72 -15.61
C ASP A 381 23.64 -9.06 -16.06
N GLU A 382 24.24 -10.20 -15.66
CA GLU A 382 23.65 -11.53 -15.91
C GLU A 382 22.33 -11.70 -15.14
N VAL A 383 22.24 -11.29 -13.87
CA VAL A 383 20.98 -11.29 -13.11
C VAL A 383 19.91 -10.49 -13.85
N ASN A 384 20.25 -9.29 -14.36
CA ASN A 384 19.36 -8.44 -15.13
C ASN A 384 18.90 -9.11 -16.42
N ASP A 385 19.83 -9.66 -17.19
CA ASP A 385 19.52 -10.30 -18.47
C ASP A 385 18.63 -11.53 -18.30
N VAL A 386 18.96 -12.39 -17.34
CA VAL A 386 18.27 -13.67 -17.13
C VAL A 386 16.89 -13.50 -16.51
N LEU A 387 16.76 -12.65 -15.49
CA LEU A 387 15.52 -12.53 -14.71
C LEU A 387 14.63 -11.38 -15.17
N PHE A 388 15.20 -10.33 -15.78
CA PHE A 388 14.50 -9.08 -16.08
C PHE A 388 14.60 -8.63 -17.55
N ASN A 389 15.13 -9.47 -18.46
CA ASN A 389 15.34 -9.15 -19.89
C ASN A 389 16.14 -7.86 -20.11
N GLY A 390 17.11 -7.54 -19.27
CA GLY A 390 17.92 -6.33 -19.38
C GLY A 390 17.19 -5.01 -19.03
N ILE A 391 15.98 -5.09 -18.43
CA ILE A 391 15.15 -3.91 -18.12
C ILE A 391 15.57 -3.27 -16.80
N ALA A 392 16.05 -4.09 -15.86
CA ALA A 392 16.39 -3.65 -14.52
C ALA A 392 17.70 -2.85 -14.51
N ARG A 393 17.96 -2.15 -13.41
CA ARG A 393 19.17 -1.36 -13.18
C ARG A 393 19.96 -1.99 -12.03
N PRO A 394 21.25 -2.30 -12.21
CA PRO A 394 22.11 -2.71 -11.11
C PRO A 394 22.17 -1.67 -10.00
N GLY A 395 22.10 -2.09 -8.74
CA GLY A 395 22.15 -1.21 -7.58
C GLY A 395 21.75 -1.91 -6.28
N HIS A 396 21.90 -1.21 -5.16
CA HIS A 396 21.48 -1.73 -3.85
C HIS A 396 19.99 -1.53 -3.59
N GLY A 397 19.37 -0.53 -4.23
CA GLY A 397 17.94 -0.33 -4.21
C GLY A 397 17.37 0.10 -2.86
N HIS A 398 18.07 0.93 -2.09
CA HIS A 398 17.52 1.47 -0.84
C HIS A 398 16.32 2.39 -1.11
N PHE A 399 16.43 3.24 -2.12
CA PHE A 399 15.35 4.04 -2.67
C PHE A 399 15.31 3.92 -4.19
N HIS A 400 14.13 4.04 -4.76
CA HIS A 400 13.97 4.09 -6.21
C HIS A 400 14.71 5.32 -6.78
N HIS A 401 15.32 5.18 -7.96
CA HIS A 401 16.15 6.26 -8.56
C HIS A 401 15.36 7.54 -8.89
N GLU A 402 14.03 7.48 -8.98
CA GLU A 402 13.16 8.65 -9.13
C GLU A 402 12.76 9.28 -7.77
N HIS A 403 13.06 8.61 -6.66
CA HIS A 403 12.72 9.13 -5.33
C HIS A 403 13.65 10.27 -4.93
N PRO A 404 13.14 11.40 -4.37
CA PRO A 404 13.99 12.53 -3.96
C PRO A 404 15.05 12.20 -2.89
N ALA A 405 14.87 11.13 -2.13
CA ALA A 405 15.85 10.63 -1.16
C ALA A 405 16.88 9.66 -1.76
N TYR A 406 16.86 9.39 -3.06
CA TYR A 406 17.84 8.55 -3.72
C TYR A 406 19.26 9.13 -3.61
N VAL A 407 20.22 8.27 -3.24
CA VAL A 407 21.65 8.61 -3.09
C VAL A 407 22.45 7.69 -4.00
N GLU A 408 22.84 8.19 -5.17
CA GLU A 408 23.52 7.39 -6.20
C GLU A 408 24.85 6.79 -5.68
N GLU A 409 25.63 7.56 -4.93
CA GLU A 409 26.90 7.09 -4.35
C GLU A 409 26.72 5.87 -3.43
N VAL A 410 25.61 5.82 -2.69
CA VAL A 410 25.30 4.68 -1.81
C VAL A 410 24.77 3.51 -2.63
N ASP A 411 23.87 3.78 -3.56
CA ASP A 411 23.22 2.76 -4.39
C ASP A 411 24.19 2.03 -5.30
N GLN A 412 25.22 2.73 -5.78
CA GLN A 412 26.22 2.19 -6.73
C GLN A 412 27.52 1.73 -6.05
N ARG A 413 27.59 1.69 -4.72
CA ARG A 413 28.79 1.33 -3.97
C ARG A 413 29.06 -0.18 -4.05
N HIS A 414 30.24 -0.61 -4.54
CA HIS A 414 30.66 -2.03 -4.59
C HIS A 414 29.75 -2.96 -5.43
N ILE A 415 29.13 -2.42 -6.49
CA ILE A 415 28.24 -3.22 -7.36
C ILE A 415 28.96 -3.86 -8.55
N GLU A 416 30.21 -3.51 -8.80
CA GLU A 416 30.99 -4.01 -9.95
C GLU A 416 31.22 -5.53 -9.83
N TYR A 417 31.07 -6.26 -10.92
CA TYR A 417 31.43 -7.65 -10.98
C TYR A 417 32.97 -7.79 -11.05
N ASN A 418 33.59 -8.29 -10.00
CA ASN A 418 35.03 -8.46 -9.89
C ASN A 418 35.38 -9.63 -8.96
N PRO A 419 35.25 -10.88 -9.45
CA PRO A 419 35.54 -12.08 -8.65
C PRO A 419 37.00 -12.20 -8.23
N GLU A 420 37.95 -11.61 -8.99
CA GLU A 420 39.35 -11.57 -8.60
C GLU A 420 39.56 -10.70 -7.34
N LEU A 421 38.96 -9.52 -7.30
CA LEU A 421 39.00 -8.65 -6.12
C LEU A 421 38.26 -9.30 -4.93
N ALA A 422 37.14 -9.97 -5.18
CA ALA A 422 36.42 -10.73 -4.16
C ALA A 422 37.33 -11.81 -3.53
N ASN A 423 38.02 -12.57 -4.36
CA ASN A 423 38.98 -13.60 -3.89
C ASN A 423 40.11 -12.95 -3.07
N GLN A 424 40.68 -11.83 -3.55
CA GLN A 424 41.77 -11.14 -2.81
C GLN A 424 41.28 -10.69 -1.42
N ILE A 425 40.10 -10.08 -1.30
CA ILE A 425 39.56 -9.63 -0.03
C ILE A 425 39.30 -10.81 0.91
N LEU A 426 38.75 -11.91 0.40
CA LEU A 426 38.54 -13.13 1.20
C LEU A 426 39.84 -13.74 1.68
N ASP A 427 40.91 -13.70 0.87
CA ASP A 427 42.25 -14.17 1.29
C ASP A 427 42.84 -13.25 2.37
N GLU A 428 42.68 -11.92 2.25
CA GLU A 428 43.12 -10.93 3.25
C GLU A 428 42.39 -11.09 4.60
N LEU A 429 41.14 -11.59 4.57
CA LEU A 429 40.35 -11.95 5.77
C LEU A 429 40.79 -13.29 6.40
N GLY A 430 41.83 -13.98 5.84
CA GLY A 430 42.32 -15.26 6.34
C GLY A 430 41.45 -16.45 5.96
N LEU A 431 40.66 -16.32 4.91
CA LEU A 431 39.82 -17.38 4.33
C LEU A 431 40.47 -17.99 3.09
N ASP A 432 41.82 -17.99 3.00
CA ASP A 432 42.63 -18.48 1.87
C ASP A 432 42.71 -20.01 1.76
N ALA A 433 42.54 -20.71 2.89
CA ALA A 433 42.53 -22.17 2.91
C ALA A 433 41.30 -22.74 2.21
N ARG A 434 41.51 -23.79 1.37
CA ARG A 434 40.43 -24.46 0.65
C ARG A 434 40.43 -25.97 0.88
N ASP A 435 39.26 -26.57 0.87
CA ASP A 435 39.12 -28.02 0.90
C ASP A 435 39.39 -28.65 -0.50
N ARG A 436 39.28 -29.98 -0.58
CA ARG A 436 39.48 -30.74 -1.83
C ARG A 436 38.47 -30.42 -2.94
N ASP A 437 37.32 -29.89 -2.58
CA ASP A 437 36.25 -29.55 -3.49
C ASP A 437 36.36 -28.08 -3.97
N GLY A 438 37.35 -27.31 -3.43
CA GLY A 438 37.62 -25.92 -3.79
C GLY A 438 36.93 -24.89 -2.89
N TYR A 439 36.14 -25.32 -1.93
CA TYR A 439 35.48 -24.39 -1.00
C TYR A 439 36.42 -23.87 0.07
N ARG A 440 36.30 -22.61 0.44
CA ARG A 440 37.04 -21.95 1.50
C ARG A 440 36.74 -22.56 2.86
N LEU A 441 37.79 -22.64 3.68
CA LEU A 441 37.68 -23.08 5.07
C LEU A 441 37.68 -21.85 6.00
N ARG A 442 36.88 -21.93 7.02
CA ARG A 442 36.89 -20.99 8.15
C ARG A 442 38.11 -21.21 9.04
N PRO A 443 38.47 -20.31 9.95
CA PRO A 443 39.58 -20.47 10.89
C PRO A 443 39.49 -21.74 11.76
N ASP A 444 38.29 -22.24 12.04
CA ASP A 444 38.05 -23.49 12.75
C ASP A 444 38.25 -24.77 11.90
N GLY A 445 38.51 -24.61 10.61
CA GLY A 445 38.72 -25.69 9.66
C GLY A 445 37.45 -26.25 9.00
N GLU A 446 36.29 -25.77 9.36
CA GLU A 446 35.03 -26.14 8.71
C GLU A 446 34.85 -25.40 7.38
N ARG A 447 34.08 -26.00 6.47
CA ARG A 447 33.74 -25.38 5.17
C ARG A 447 32.93 -24.12 5.38
N LEU A 448 33.33 -23.02 4.74
CA LEU A 448 32.54 -21.78 4.74
C LEU A 448 31.23 -22.01 3.97
N THR A 449 30.16 -22.14 4.71
CA THR A 449 28.82 -22.42 4.18
C THR A 449 27.84 -21.35 4.68
N LEU A 450 27.15 -20.70 3.75
CA LEU A 450 26.08 -19.75 4.02
C LEU A 450 24.72 -20.38 3.67
N ILE A 451 23.69 -19.97 4.35
CA ILE A 451 22.31 -20.39 4.10
C ILE A 451 21.49 -19.14 3.79
N ILE A 452 20.80 -19.14 2.66
CA ILE A 452 19.86 -18.09 2.30
C ILE A 452 18.43 -18.64 2.23
N ASP A 453 17.52 -17.98 2.92
CA ASP A 453 16.11 -18.33 2.93
C ASP A 453 15.34 -17.58 1.86
N GLY A 454 14.47 -18.27 1.16
CA GLY A 454 13.61 -17.73 0.13
C GLY A 454 12.18 -18.26 0.23
N SER A 455 11.25 -17.53 -0.34
CA SER A 455 9.84 -17.93 -0.40
C SER A 455 9.45 -18.39 -1.80
N THR A 456 8.73 -19.52 -1.89
CA THR A 456 8.14 -20.03 -3.14
C THR A 456 7.04 -19.10 -3.71
N HIS A 457 6.58 -18.14 -2.92
CA HIS A 457 5.62 -17.13 -3.36
C HIS A 457 6.26 -16.04 -4.22
N HIS A 458 7.53 -15.72 -3.98
CA HIS A 458 8.26 -14.67 -4.69
C HIS A 458 8.89 -15.21 -5.98
N LEU A 459 8.64 -14.50 -7.09
CA LEU A 459 8.92 -14.97 -8.44
C LEU A 459 10.41 -15.28 -8.69
N HIS A 460 11.30 -14.47 -8.11
CA HIS A 460 12.73 -14.52 -8.43
C HIS A 460 13.61 -15.19 -7.36
N HIS A 461 13.08 -15.57 -6.18
CA HIS A 461 13.89 -16.15 -5.11
C HIS A 461 14.54 -17.47 -5.50
N GLY A 462 13.82 -18.35 -6.21
CA GLY A 462 14.35 -19.64 -6.68
C GLY A 462 15.48 -19.46 -7.70
N SER A 463 15.16 -18.90 -8.86
CA SER A 463 16.13 -18.75 -9.96
C SER A 463 17.24 -17.75 -9.63
N GLY A 464 16.97 -16.69 -8.89
CA GLY A 464 18.01 -15.79 -8.39
C GLY A 464 18.95 -16.44 -7.39
N GLY A 465 18.41 -17.31 -6.53
CA GLY A 465 19.22 -18.12 -5.59
C GLY A 465 20.16 -19.09 -6.31
N GLU A 466 19.70 -19.71 -7.41
CA GLU A 466 20.56 -20.57 -8.24
C GLU A 466 21.71 -19.79 -8.89
N LEU A 467 21.47 -18.57 -9.37
CA LEU A 467 22.54 -17.69 -9.87
C LEU A 467 23.55 -17.35 -8.76
N LEU A 468 23.06 -16.96 -7.57
CA LEU A 468 23.94 -16.66 -6.43
C LEU A 468 24.80 -17.85 -5.99
N ILE A 469 24.27 -19.08 -6.03
CA ILE A 469 25.03 -20.28 -5.77
C ILE A 469 26.22 -20.34 -6.72
N SER A 470 26.02 -20.16 -8.02
CA SER A 470 27.11 -20.20 -9.02
C SER A 470 28.16 -19.11 -8.75
N TYR A 471 27.75 -17.88 -8.51
CA TYR A 471 28.66 -16.74 -8.29
C TYR A 471 29.52 -16.92 -7.03
N TRP A 472 28.93 -17.38 -5.93
CA TRP A 472 29.66 -17.55 -4.68
C TRP A 472 30.50 -18.84 -4.65
N GLU A 473 30.11 -19.89 -5.41
CA GLU A 473 30.96 -21.07 -5.64
C GLU A 473 32.25 -20.71 -6.39
N ASP A 474 32.20 -19.80 -7.37
CA ASP A 474 33.38 -19.33 -8.12
C ASP A 474 34.43 -18.65 -7.22
N VAL A 475 33.99 -18.04 -6.12
CA VAL A 475 34.90 -17.48 -5.11
C VAL A 475 35.12 -18.44 -3.92
N GLY A 476 34.63 -19.67 -3.99
CA GLY A 476 34.86 -20.76 -3.03
C GLY A 476 33.97 -20.72 -1.80
N ILE A 477 32.80 -20.09 -1.86
CA ILE A 477 31.84 -20.07 -0.77
C ILE A 477 30.65 -20.98 -1.13
N ARG A 478 30.31 -21.91 -0.27
CA ARG A 478 29.15 -22.76 -0.43
C ARG A 478 27.90 -22.02 -0.01
N LEU A 479 26.92 -21.89 -0.92
CA LEU A 479 25.60 -21.35 -0.58
C LEU A 479 24.56 -22.47 -0.60
N ILE A 480 23.69 -22.50 0.41
CA ILE A 480 22.52 -23.37 0.48
C ILE A 480 21.28 -22.50 0.34
N LEU A 481 20.49 -22.75 -0.70
CA LEU A 481 19.20 -22.11 -0.91
C LEU A 481 18.11 -22.92 -0.21
N ASN A 482 17.45 -22.31 0.76
CA ASN A 482 16.38 -22.91 1.53
C ASN A 482 15.02 -22.26 1.15
N MET A 483 14.27 -22.94 0.28
CA MET A 483 12.97 -22.43 -0.22
C MET A 483 11.82 -22.92 0.65
N MET A 484 11.01 -22.00 1.16
CA MET A 484 9.88 -22.26 2.04
C MET A 484 8.56 -21.74 1.47
N GLU A 485 7.44 -22.27 1.95
CA GLU A 485 6.15 -21.65 1.79
C GLU A 485 6.15 -20.30 2.50
N ARG A 486 5.33 -19.33 2.00
CA ARG A 486 5.37 -17.94 2.46
C ARG A 486 5.19 -17.78 3.97
N GLY A 487 4.16 -18.38 4.55
CA GLY A 487 3.87 -18.25 5.99
C GLY A 487 4.97 -18.83 6.86
N LEU A 488 5.54 -19.97 6.46
CA LEU A 488 6.69 -20.56 7.15
C LEU A 488 7.93 -19.68 7.04
N TRP A 489 8.20 -19.11 5.87
CA TRP A 489 9.33 -18.20 5.65
C TRP A 489 9.22 -16.92 6.50
N GLU A 490 8.02 -16.33 6.56
CA GLU A 490 7.76 -15.16 7.40
C GLU A 490 7.97 -15.49 8.90
N THR A 491 7.36 -16.57 9.40
CA THR A 491 7.53 -17.01 10.80
C THR A 491 8.97 -17.33 11.16
N HIS A 492 9.71 -18.00 10.25
CA HIS A 492 11.12 -18.35 10.47
C HIS A 492 12.00 -17.11 10.55
N ARG A 493 11.76 -16.14 9.70
CA ARG A 493 12.47 -14.86 9.66
C ARG A 493 12.19 -14.00 10.90
N GLU A 494 10.92 -13.85 11.28
CA GLU A 494 10.49 -13.11 12.47
C GLU A 494 11.00 -13.76 13.76
N GLY A 495 11.13 -15.07 13.78
CA GLY A 495 11.69 -15.86 14.88
C GLY A 495 13.22 -15.88 14.95
N ASN A 496 13.95 -15.00 14.24
CA ASN A 496 15.43 -14.94 14.18
C ASN A 496 16.10 -16.21 13.62
N GLY A 497 15.35 -17.06 12.88
CA GLY A 497 15.86 -18.36 12.42
C GLY A 497 16.78 -18.29 11.19
N HIS A 498 16.75 -17.21 10.43
CA HIS A 498 17.52 -17.08 9.18
C HIS A 498 18.96 -16.59 9.43
N MET A 499 19.87 -17.01 8.56
CA MET A 499 21.23 -16.45 8.46
C MET A 499 21.25 -15.29 7.45
N LEU A 500 20.83 -15.59 6.22
CA LEU A 500 20.56 -14.65 5.16
C LEU A 500 19.12 -14.86 4.68
N THR A 501 18.49 -13.81 4.17
CA THR A 501 17.18 -13.94 3.53
C THR A 501 17.10 -13.06 2.30
N PHE A 502 16.29 -13.46 1.33
CA PHE A 502 15.90 -12.54 0.28
C PHE A 502 14.90 -11.50 0.81
N ALA A 503 15.01 -10.31 0.28
CA ALA A 503 14.03 -9.26 0.50
C ALA A 503 13.77 -8.51 -0.81
N ASP A 504 12.50 -8.42 -1.18
CA ASP A 504 12.07 -7.48 -2.20
C ASP A 504 11.82 -6.15 -1.50
N LEU A 505 12.59 -5.14 -1.84
CA LEU A 505 12.41 -3.81 -1.27
C LEU A 505 11.14 -3.20 -1.87
N ALA A 506 10.23 -2.83 -1.00
CA ALA A 506 8.95 -2.31 -1.42
C ALA A 506 9.05 -0.88 -1.95
N ASP A 507 8.04 -0.49 -2.67
CA ASP A 507 7.88 0.74 -3.39
C ASP A 507 7.86 1.98 -2.48
N PRO A 508 8.72 2.94 -2.69
CA PRO A 508 8.89 4.07 -1.79
C PRO A 508 8.60 5.43 -2.41
N LEU A 509 7.77 5.54 -3.43
CA LEU A 509 7.43 6.86 -3.96
C LEU A 509 6.61 7.69 -2.97
N ILE A 510 5.90 7.02 -2.03
CA ILE A 510 5.26 7.70 -0.91
C ILE A 510 6.22 7.67 0.30
N PRO A 511 6.75 8.82 0.73
CA PRO A 511 7.63 8.88 1.88
C PRO A 511 6.96 8.30 3.14
N LEU A 512 7.72 7.51 3.91
CA LEU A 512 7.30 6.83 5.14
C LEU A 512 6.25 5.73 4.95
N GLU A 513 5.85 5.45 3.72
CA GLU A 513 5.01 4.31 3.43
C GLU A 513 5.86 3.13 2.97
N GLN A 514 5.66 1.96 3.56
CA GLN A 514 6.35 0.71 3.22
C GLN A 514 7.90 0.75 3.22
N THR A 515 8.51 1.73 3.84
CA THR A 515 9.95 1.71 4.10
C THR A 515 10.32 0.81 5.30
N GLY A 516 9.40 -0.03 5.73
CA GLY A 516 9.61 -0.99 6.82
C GLY A 516 10.83 -1.90 6.63
N HIS A 517 11.27 -2.15 5.39
CA HIS A 517 12.53 -2.85 5.12
C HIS A 517 13.78 -2.00 5.44
N LEU A 518 13.66 -0.67 5.51
CA LEU A 518 14.73 0.23 5.95
C LEU A 518 14.76 0.42 7.47
N ILE A 519 13.78 -0.10 8.18
CA ILE A 519 13.81 -0.26 9.62
C ILE A 519 14.16 -1.73 9.95
N THR A 520 14.51 -1.99 11.15
CA THR A 520 15.36 -3.10 11.56
C THR A 520 14.70 -4.49 11.62
N TYR A 521 13.39 -4.60 11.55
CA TYR A 521 12.68 -5.83 11.92
C TYR A 521 12.94 -7.05 11.03
N VAL A 522 13.26 -6.86 9.74
CA VAL A 522 13.55 -7.99 8.83
C VAL A 522 14.98 -8.47 8.98
N MET A 523 15.94 -7.56 9.11
CA MET A 523 17.36 -7.88 9.16
C MET A 523 17.87 -8.13 10.58
N ALA A 524 17.12 -7.80 11.60
CA ALA A 524 17.52 -7.91 12.99
C ALA A 524 16.31 -8.08 13.92
N PRO A 525 15.64 -9.23 13.91
CA PRO A 525 14.42 -9.45 14.69
C PRO A 525 14.59 -9.21 16.19
N LEU A 526 15.78 -9.52 16.75
CA LEU A 526 16.02 -9.30 18.17
C LEU A 526 16.24 -7.82 18.54
N TRP A 527 16.60 -6.96 17.56
CA TRP A 527 16.59 -5.51 17.79
C TRP A 527 15.16 -4.99 17.85
N GLU A 528 14.27 -5.51 17.00
CA GLU A 528 12.86 -5.14 17.04
C GLU A 528 12.22 -5.57 18.37
N GLN A 529 12.49 -6.80 18.81
CA GLN A 529 12.04 -7.28 20.12
C GLN A 529 12.53 -6.37 21.27
N TRP A 530 13.77 -5.87 21.20
CA TRP A 530 14.29 -4.93 22.19
C TRP A 530 13.50 -3.61 22.20
N PHE A 531 13.18 -3.07 21.02
CA PHE A 531 12.37 -1.86 20.90
C PHE A 531 10.96 -2.08 21.43
N ASP A 532 10.30 -3.15 21.03
CA ASP A 532 8.92 -3.47 21.39
C ASP A 532 8.75 -3.71 22.90
N THR A 533 9.78 -4.25 23.54
CA THR A 533 9.77 -4.54 24.97
C THR A 533 10.35 -3.40 25.84
N GLY A 534 10.74 -2.28 25.21
CA GLY A 534 11.41 -1.18 25.92
C GLY A 534 12.74 -1.59 26.56
N GLY A 535 13.44 -2.54 25.96
CA GLY A 535 14.73 -3.07 26.42
C GLY A 535 14.63 -4.18 27.46
N ALA A 536 13.45 -4.74 27.69
CA ALA A 536 13.28 -5.84 28.64
C ALA A 536 13.67 -7.21 28.06
N ASP A 537 13.60 -7.37 26.73
CA ASP A 537 13.94 -8.59 26.00
C ASP A 537 14.58 -8.22 24.64
N GLY A 538 15.17 -9.21 23.96
CA GLY A 538 15.87 -9.00 22.70
C GLY A 538 17.34 -8.60 22.86
N VAL A 539 17.92 -7.98 21.84
CA VAL A 539 19.32 -7.52 21.80
C VAL A 539 19.34 -5.99 21.61
N GLU A 540 20.11 -5.29 22.42
CA GLU A 540 20.22 -3.83 22.29
C GLU A 540 20.81 -3.43 20.92
N PRO A 541 20.07 -2.62 20.12
CA PRO A 541 20.53 -2.18 18.81
C PRO A 541 21.73 -1.23 18.89
N PRO A 542 22.62 -1.22 17.87
CA PRO A 542 23.67 -0.21 17.78
C PRO A 542 23.09 1.18 17.57
N ALA A 543 23.95 2.21 17.75
CA ALA A 543 23.54 3.61 17.63
C ALA A 543 22.91 3.94 16.28
N ASP A 544 23.44 3.38 15.19
CA ASP A 544 22.94 3.59 13.82
C ASP A 544 21.53 3.03 13.63
N ALA A 545 21.24 1.84 14.16
CA ALA A 545 19.89 1.28 14.09
C ALA A 545 18.89 2.08 14.95
N LYS A 546 19.31 2.57 16.12
CA LYS A 546 18.51 3.49 16.95
C LYS A 546 18.23 4.81 16.21
N ARG A 547 19.24 5.34 15.49
CA ARG A 547 19.10 6.57 14.72
C ARG A 547 18.12 6.41 13.54
N ILE A 548 18.15 5.29 12.83
CA ILE A 548 17.14 5.00 11.78
C ILE A 548 15.74 5.01 12.38
N ARG A 549 15.55 4.35 13.52
CA ARG A 549 14.23 4.29 14.17
C ARG A 549 13.76 5.67 14.63
N GLU A 550 14.65 6.47 15.22
CA GLU A 550 14.37 7.87 15.58
C GLU A 550 13.94 8.69 14.36
N ILE A 551 14.69 8.58 13.26
CA ILE A 551 14.35 9.29 12.02
C ILE A 551 12.97 8.85 11.52
N TYR A 552 12.74 7.55 11.44
CA TYR A 552 11.55 6.99 10.80
C TYR A 552 10.26 7.25 11.60
N PHE A 553 10.30 7.09 12.92
CA PHE A 553 9.11 7.18 13.77
C PHE A 553 8.91 8.56 14.42
N GLU A 554 9.96 9.37 14.53
CA GLU A 554 9.89 10.63 15.27
C GLU A 554 10.18 11.85 14.40
N LEU A 555 11.35 11.90 13.73
CA LEU A 555 11.81 13.12 13.05
C LEU A 555 11.14 13.35 11.70
N ALA A 556 11.10 12.33 10.84
CA ALA A 556 10.54 12.46 9.51
C ALA A 556 9.01 12.65 9.53
N PRO A 557 8.22 11.98 10.40
CA PRO A 557 6.80 12.25 10.54
C PRO A 557 6.46 13.61 11.15
N ALA A 558 7.37 14.18 11.96
CA ALA A 558 7.12 15.43 12.66
C ALA A 558 7.10 16.67 11.75
N THR A 559 7.67 16.57 10.54
CA THR A 559 7.76 17.71 9.62
C THR A 559 6.81 17.59 8.41
N ASP A 560 6.19 18.69 8.03
CA ASP A 560 5.46 18.87 6.78
C ASP A 560 6.36 19.35 5.63
N ASP A 561 7.59 19.79 5.94
CA ASP A 561 8.59 20.17 4.95
C ASP A 561 9.16 18.92 4.27
N VAL A 562 8.78 18.73 3.01
CA VAL A 562 9.18 17.57 2.20
C VAL A 562 10.70 17.51 1.99
N ASP A 563 11.37 18.65 1.86
CA ASP A 563 12.83 18.69 1.65
C ASP A 563 13.57 18.25 2.92
N VAL A 564 13.15 18.73 4.08
CA VAL A 564 13.68 18.29 5.38
C VAL A 564 13.44 16.79 5.58
N ARG A 565 12.26 16.29 5.24
CA ARG A 565 11.93 14.87 5.33
C ARG A 565 12.84 14.03 4.42
N ASN A 566 13.07 14.48 3.19
CA ASN A 566 13.95 13.79 2.25
C ASN A 566 15.41 13.78 2.73
N GLU A 567 15.88 14.81 3.44
CA GLU A 567 17.21 14.79 4.05
C GLU A 567 17.32 13.68 5.14
N TYR A 568 16.31 13.53 5.98
CA TYR A 568 16.26 12.43 6.94
C TYR A 568 16.26 11.05 6.26
N LEU A 569 15.52 10.88 5.17
CA LEU A 569 15.52 9.64 4.43
C LEU A 569 16.87 9.35 3.74
N ARG A 570 17.58 10.39 3.25
CA ARG A 570 18.96 10.25 2.74
C ARG A 570 19.93 9.83 3.84
N GLU A 571 19.77 10.34 5.07
CA GLU A 571 20.57 9.90 6.21
C GLU A 571 20.38 8.39 6.46
N ILE A 572 19.14 7.87 6.38
CA ILE A 572 18.86 6.44 6.46
C ILE A 572 19.63 5.68 5.35
N ALA A 573 19.59 6.14 4.10
CA ALA A 573 20.31 5.50 3.00
C ALA A 573 21.83 5.44 3.27
N HIS A 574 22.43 6.51 3.80
CA HIS A 574 23.85 6.53 4.18
C HIS A 574 24.16 5.53 5.28
N ILE A 575 23.34 5.49 6.34
CA ILE A 575 23.53 4.52 7.44
C ILE A 575 23.49 3.08 6.90
N TRP A 576 22.54 2.76 6.04
CA TRP A 576 22.45 1.44 5.40
C TRP A 576 23.69 1.11 4.57
N GLY A 577 24.16 2.05 3.75
CA GLY A 577 25.36 1.87 2.92
C GLY A 577 26.63 1.72 3.74
N ASP A 578 26.76 2.46 4.84
CA ASP A 578 27.94 2.44 5.70
C ASP A 578 28.04 1.16 6.55
N ASN A 579 26.90 0.58 6.93
CA ASN A 579 26.85 -0.72 7.63
C ASN A 579 26.77 -1.92 6.68
N PHE A 580 26.40 -1.70 5.43
CA PHE A 580 26.28 -2.71 4.40
C PHE A 580 25.43 -3.92 4.82
N TRP A 581 24.25 -3.65 5.43
CA TRP A 581 23.35 -4.69 5.92
C TRP A 581 22.66 -5.48 4.81
N THR A 582 22.63 -4.91 3.61
CA THR A 582 21.99 -5.51 2.44
C THR A 582 22.92 -5.46 1.24
N ILE A 583 23.03 -6.55 0.50
CA ILE A 583 23.58 -6.56 -0.86
C ILE A 583 22.42 -6.55 -1.83
N GLY A 584 22.27 -5.46 -2.59
CA GLY A 584 21.32 -5.37 -3.68
C GLY A 584 21.85 -6.01 -4.95
N THR A 585 20.94 -6.46 -5.79
CA THR A 585 21.28 -6.95 -7.13
C THR A 585 20.82 -5.98 -8.20
N VAL A 586 19.52 -5.88 -8.43
CA VAL A 586 18.93 -4.99 -9.43
C VAL A 586 17.62 -4.36 -8.92
N GLY A 587 17.31 -3.17 -9.39
CA GLY A 587 16.02 -2.51 -9.22
C GLY A 587 15.31 -2.34 -10.55
N VAL A 588 13.99 -2.43 -10.58
CA VAL A 588 13.20 -2.25 -11.79
C VAL A 588 12.64 -0.83 -11.86
N PRO A 589 12.75 -0.17 -13.05
CA PRO A 589 12.44 1.26 -13.17
C PRO A 589 10.95 1.57 -13.31
N PHE A 590 10.07 0.57 -13.49
CA PHE A 590 8.63 0.74 -13.65
C PHE A 590 7.89 -0.56 -13.31
N ASN A 591 6.61 -0.45 -12.97
CA ASN A 591 5.73 -1.61 -12.87
C ASN A 591 4.87 -1.76 -14.12
N LEU A 592 4.39 -2.99 -14.39
CA LEU A 592 3.53 -3.28 -15.53
C LEU A 592 2.06 -3.22 -15.11
N SER A 593 1.26 -2.54 -15.93
CA SER A 593 -0.20 -2.62 -15.91
C SER A 593 -0.70 -2.90 -17.32
N PHE A 594 -1.87 -3.51 -17.43
CA PHE A 594 -2.47 -3.88 -18.71
C PHE A 594 -3.92 -3.40 -18.72
N ALA A 595 -4.31 -2.77 -19.81
CA ALA A 595 -5.68 -2.30 -20.00
C ALA A 595 -6.17 -2.61 -21.42
N SER A 596 -7.45 -2.99 -21.57
CA SER A 596 -8.08 -3.10 -22.88
C SER A 596 -7.95 -1.78 -23.65
N ASN A 597 -7.76 -1.85 -24.97
CA ASN A 597 -7.62 -0.66 -25.81
C ASN A 597 -8.88 0.21 -25.83
N ASP A 598 -10.06 -0.38 -25.68
CA ASP A 598 -11.34 0.31 -25.63
C ASP A 598 -11.70 0.84 -24.24
N LEU A 599 -10.96 0.47 -23.19
CA LEU A 599 -11.12 1.02 -21.84
C LEU A 599 -10.41 2.37 -21.74
N ARG A 600 -11.19 3.46 -21.64
CA ARG A 600 -10.74 4.84 -21.68
C ARG A 600 -10.60 5.44 -20.27
N ASN A 601 -9.98 6.61 -20.17
CA ASN A 601 -9.66 7.31 -18.92
C ASN A 601 -8.75 6.51 -17.97
N VAL A 602 -8.05 5.49 -18.45
CA VAL A 602 -7.01 4.80 -17.70
C VAL A 602 -5.70 5.57 -17.86
N PRO A 603 -5.08 6.12 -16.80
CA PRO A 603 -3.89 6.94 -16.95
C PRO A 603 -2.70 6.11 -17.45
N GLU A 604 -2.03 6.62 -18.48
CA GLU A 604 -0.81 6.00 -19.02
C GLU A 604 0.47 6.45 -18.30
N ASN A 605 0.40 7.59 -17.60
CA ASN A 605 1.48 8.18 -16.83
C ASN A 605 1.05 8.26 -15.36
N GLY A 606 0.98 7.14 -14.68
CA GLY A 606 0.69 7.09 -13.25
C GLY A 606 1.90 6.60 -12.46
N ALA A 607 2.00 7.01 -11.22
CA ALA A 607 2.98 6.45 -10.29
C ALA A 607 2.40 5.21 -9.61
N HIS A 608 3.26 4.22 -9.36
CA HIS A 608 2.87 3.02 -8.65
C HIS A 608 3.16 3.16 -7.15
N SER A 609 2.16 2.87 -6.34
CA SER A 609 2.31 2.58 -4.93
C SER A 609 1.51 1.35 -4.58
N HIS A 610 2.14 0.43 -3.89
CA HIS A 610 1.52 -0.85 -3.55
C HIS A 610 0.18 -0.70 -2.80
N PRO A 611 -0.02 0.21 -1.81
CA PRO A 611 -1.32 0.37 -1.18
C PRO A 611 -2.29 1.26 -1.96
N ALA A 612 -1.80 2.27 -2.69
CA ALA A 612 -2.65 3.28 -3.33
C ALA A 612 -3.23 2.84 -4.68
N ASN A 613 -2.59 1.88 -5.38
CA ASN A 613 -3.00 1.47 -6.70
C ASN A 613 -3.97 0.28 -6.72
N PRO A 614 -4.96 0.28 -7.64
CA PRO A 614 -5.22 1.29 -8.67
C PRO A 614 -6.22 2.40 -8.27
N ALA A 615 -6.63 2.55 -7.00
CA ALA A 615 -7.61 3.55 -6.60
C ALA A 615 -7.21 4.99 -6.99
N VAL A 616 -5.91 5.34 -6.85
CA VAL A 616 -5.39 6.66 -7.26
C VAL A 616 -5.51 6.92 -8.76
N TYR A 617 -5.65 5.88 -9.59
CA TYR A 617 -5.94 5.99 -11.02
C TYR A 617 -7.42 6.24 -11.31
N GLN A 618 -8.22 6.44 -10.28
CA GLN A 618 -9.61 6.85 -10.35
C GLN A 618 -10.46 5.94 -11.25
N PRO A 619 -10.55 4.61 -10.96
CA PRO A 619 -11.30 3.67 -11.79
C PRO A 619 -12.75 4.06 -12.01
N TYR A 620 -13.34 4.84 -11.13
CA TYR A 620 -14.70 5.34 -11.24
C TYR A 620 -14.94 6.21 -12.47
N GLN A 621 -13.90 6.79 -13.10
CA GLN A 621 -14.03 7.53 -14.37
C GLN A 621 -13.70 6.68 -15.62
N TRP A 622 -13.31 5.40 -15.46
CA TRP A 622 -13.07 4.53 -16.60
C TRP A 622 -14.38 4.17 -17.29
N PHE A 623 -14.34 4.07 -18.62
CA PHE A 623 -15.52 3.75 -19.41
C PHE A 623 -15.17 3.02 -20.71
N TRP A 624 -16.16 2.38 -21.32
CA TRP A 624 -16.02 1.70 -22.60
C TRP A 624 -16.39 2.63 -23.76
N ARG A 625 -15.51 2.69 -24.74
CA ARG A 625 -15.73 3.46 -25.95
C ARG A 625 -16.68 2.72 -26.90
#